data_b0ae5d4e76175c5148222b786617ade2
#
_entry.id   b0ae5d4e76175c5148222b786617ade2
#
_cell.length_a   1.000
_cell.length_b   1.000
_cell.length_c   1.000
_cell.angle_alpha   90.00
_cell.angle_beta   90.00
_cell.angle_gamma   90.00
#
_symmetry.space_group_name_H-M   'P 1'
#
loop_
_entity.id
_entity.type
_entity.pdbx_description
1 polymer ?
#
loop_
_entity_poly.entity_id
_entity_poly.type
_entity_poly.pdbx_seq_one_letter_code
_entity_poly.pdbx_strand_id
1 'polypeptide(L)'
;MFFVLSPAKNLNEKDPAPVGRFTQPDLLAESEILMETLRCLAPQQIAELMHVSDKIALLNAERNAAWHTPFTPDNAKQAVFMFIGDVYEGLDATSLTPEQTDYLQQHVRLLSGLYGVLRPLDLMQPYRLEMGTPLANPRGKNLYEFWGGRITGLLNDTLAQAGASVLVNLASQEYFKSVDTRKLNARLITPVFKDEKNGKYKIISFYAKRARGLMVRYAAEHGITDPEQLKGFDCEGYRFNEAASGADEWVFLREEQSK
;
A
#
# COMPACT_ATOMS: atom_id res chain seq x y z
N MET A 1 16.91 2.84 0.18
CA MET A 1 15.78 2.71 -0.76
C MET A 1 14.52 2.30 0.00
N PHE A 2 13.35 2.86 -0.37
CA PHE A 2 12.04 2.45 0.16
C PHE A 2 11.08 2.13 -0.96
N PHE A 3 10.07 1.30 -0.67
CA PHE A 3 8.95 1.01 -1.55
C PHE A 3 7.66 1.57 -0.96
N VAL A 4 6.76 2.06 -1.80
CA VAL A 4 5.39 2.35 -1.41
C VAL A 4 4.40 1.44 -2.14
N LEU A 5 3.46 0.87 -1.40
CA LEU A 5 2.39 0.00 -1.90
C LEU A 5 1.02 0.61 -1.60
N SER A 6 0.04 0.26 -2.41
CA SER A 6 -1.37 0.49 -2.08
C SER A 6 -1.87 -0.54 -1.06
N PRO A 7 -2.89 -0.21 -0.26
CA PRO A 7 -3.59 -1.16 0.58
C PRO A 7 -4.47 -2.09 -0.26
N ALA A 8 -5.21 -2.96 0.39
CA ALA A 8 -6.26 -3.76 -0.23
C ALA A 8 -7.65 -3.40 0.34
N LYS A 9 -8.70 -3.68 -0.45
CA LYS A 9 -10.10 -3.52 -0.02
C LYS A 9 -10.55 -4.68 0.88
N ASN A 10 -10.01 -5.86 0.64
CA ASN A 10 -10.29 -7.06 1.41
C ASN A 10 -9.30 -7.20 2.56
N LEU A 11 -9.80 -7.66 3.71
CA LEU A 11 -9.03 -7.78 4.93
C LEU A 11 -9.15 -9.19 5.50
N ASN A 12 -8.04 -9.71 6.00
CA ASN A 12 -7.97 -10.95 6.75
C ASN A 12 -8.10 -10.65 8.26
N GLU A 13 -9.32 -10.66 8.74
CA GLU A 13 -9.63 -10.44 10.17
C GLU A 13 -9.56 -11.73 11.01
N LYS A 14 -9.54 -12.90 10.36
CA LYS A 14 -9.74 -14.19 11.03
C LYS A 14 -8.43 -14.86 11.45
N ASP A 15 -7.48 -14.93 10.53
CA ASP A 15 -6.24 -15.66 10.79
C ASP A 15 -5.30 -14.82 11.67
N PRO A 16 -4.64 -15.41 12.66
CA PRO A 16 -3.68 -14.71 13.47
C PRO A 16 -2.47 -14.28 12.64
N ALA A 17 -1.79 -13.22 13.05
CA ALA A 17 -0.52 -12.86 12.44
C ALA A 17 0.56 -13.91 12.81
N PRO A 18 1.43 -14.29 11.86
CA PRO A 18 2.46 -15.31 12.09
C PRO A 18 3.60 -14.82 13.01
N VAL A 19 3.65 -13.51 13.27
CA VAL A 19 4.70 -12.89 14.11
C VAL A 19 4.07 -12.09 15.25
N GLY A 20 4.65 -12.20 16.45
CA GLY A 20 4.19 -11.46 17.63
C GLY A 20 4.69 -10.02 17.70
N ARG A 21 5.67 -9.62 16.88
CA ARG A 21 6.21 -8.24 16.86
C ARG A 21 5.24 -7.31 16.16
N PHE A 22 5.13 -6.10 16.67
CA PHE A 22 4.29 -5.05 16.09
C PHE A 22 4.84 -3.66 16.37
N THR A 23 4.35 -2.68 15.65
CA THR A 23 4.58 -1.25 15.87
C THR A 23 3.24 -0.50 15.86
N GLN A 24 3.24 0.78 16.25
CA GLN A 24 2.05 1.63 16.23
C GLN A 24 2.12 2.57 15.04
N PRO A 25 0.99 2.87 14.36
CA PRO A 25 0.98 3.82 13.25
C PRO A 25 1.43 5.22 13.69
N ASP A 26 2.33 5.83 12.93
CA ASP A 26 2.87 7.16 13.26
C ASP A 26 1.81 8.28 13.15
N LEU A 27 0.78 8.10 12.31
CA LEU A 27 -0.28 9.08 12.06
C LEU A 27 -1.63 8.69 12.70
N LEU A 28 -1.60 7.94 13.81
CA LEU A 28 -2.81 7.41 14.45
C LEU A 28 -3.76 8.52 14.93
N ALA A 29 -3.22 9.62 15.46
CA ALA A 29 -4.03 10.78 15.87
C ALA A 29 -4.78 11.42 14.68
N GLU A 30 -4.22 11.37 13.48
CA GLU A 30 -4.88 11.81 12.26
C GLU A 30 -6.01 10.86 11.86
N SER A 31 -5.80 9.56 12.08
CA SER A 31 -6.82 8.53 11.82
C SER A 31 -8.04 8.69 12.74
N GLU A 32 -7.84 9.10 13.99
CA GLU A 32 -8.92 9.40 14.94
C GLU A 32 -9.84 10.51 14.42
N ILE A 33 -9.28 11.59 13.86
CA ILE A 33 -10.06 12.70 13.27
C ILE A 33 -10.93 12.20 12.09
N LEU A 34 -10.37 11.36 11.23
CA LEU A 34 -11.14 10.77 10.13
C LEU A 34 -12.20 9.79 10.63
N MET A 35 -11.87 9.02 11.66
CA MET A 35 -12.80 8.05 12.23
C MET A 35 -13.99 8.74 12.93
N GLU A 36 -13.77 9.87 13.59
CA GLU A 36 -14.85 10.70 14.13
C GLU A 36 -15.83 11.13 13.01
N THR A 37 -15.30 11.55 11.86
CA THR A 37 -16.13 11.89 10.69
C THR A 37 -16.89 10.67 10.15
N LEU A 38 -16.22 9.52 10.03
CA LEU A 38 -16.83 8.29 9.50
C LEU A 38 -17.93 7.74 10.41
N ARG A 39 -17.81 7.87 11.72
CA ARG A 39 -18.80 7.45 12.70
C ARG A 39 -20.11 8.22 12.61
N CYS A 40 -20.07 9.46 12.11
CA CYS A 40 -21.26 10.27 11.93
C CYS A 40 -22.10 9.84 10.71
N LEU A 41 -21.58 8.96 9.86
CA LEU A 41 -22.27 8.52 8.63
C LEU A 41 -23.17 7.31 8.91
N ALA A 42 -24.45 7.43 8.53
CA ALA A 42 -25.36 6.29 8.48
C ALA A 42 -24.92 5.28 7.38
N PRO A 43 -25.30 3.99 7.49
CA PRO A 43 -24.95 2.99 6.48
C PRO A 43 -25.32 3.39 5.04
N GLN A 44 -26.46 4.03 4.83
CA GLN A 44 -26.87 4.53 3.51
C GLN A 44 -25.92 5.57 2.95
N GLN A 45 -25.45 6.48 3.80
CA GLN A 45 -24.46 7.51 3.42
C GLN A 45 -23.10 6.87 3.10
N ILE A 46 -22.70 5.83 3.81
CA ILE A 46 -21.49 5.05 3.51
C ILE A 46 -21.64 4.33 2.16
N ALA A 47 -22.81 3.74 1.87
CA ALA A 47 -23.10 3.07 0.60
C ALA A 47 -22.94 4.03 -0.57
N GLU A 48 -23.53 5.21 -0.47
CA GLU A 48 -23.45 6.27 -1.49
C GLU A 48 -22.02 6.80 -1.65
N LEU A 49 -21.35 7.14 -0.54
CA LEU A 49 -20.02 7.74 -0.52
C LEU A 49 -18.96 6.81 -1.13
N MET A 50 -19.03 5.52 -0.81
CA MET A 50 -18.02 4.53 -1.21
C MET A 50 -18.46 3.68 -2.42
N HIS A 51 -19.66 3.89 -2.95
CA HIS A 51 -20.27 3.11 -4.05
C HIS A 51 -20.22 1.60 -3.77
N VAL A 52 -20.72 1.20 -2.60
CA VAL A 52 -20.74 -0.19 -2.14
C VAL A 52 -22.16 -0.67 -1.87
N SER A 53 -22.36 -1.99 -1.80
CA SER A 53 -23.64 -2.57 -1.41
C SER A 53 -23.99 -2.27 0.04
N ASP A 54 -25.29 -2.31 0.38
CA ASP A 54 -25.80 -2.10 1.74
C ASP A 54 -25.14 -3.03 2.76
N LYS A 55 -24.87 -4.29 2.37
CA LYS A 55 -24.15 -5.26 3.21
C LYS A 55 -22.74 -4.78 3.56
N ILE A 56 -22.01 -4.24 2.58
CA ILE A 56 -20.66 -3.72 2.80
C ILE A 56 -20.71 -2.41 3.59
N ALA A 57 -21.71 -1.57 3.34
CA ALA A 57 -21.91 -0.32 4.08
C ALA A 57 -22.19 -0.58 5.55
N LEU A 58 -23.11 -1.52 5.86
CA LEU A 58 -23.43 -1.92 7.23
C LEU A 58 -22.20 -2.46 7.96
N LEU A 59 -21.44 -3.39 7.34
CA LEU A 59 -20.20 -3.92 7.89
C LEU A 59 -19.21 -2.79 8.24
N ASN A 60 -19.08 -1.77 7.36
CA ASN A 60 -18.14 -0.69 7.63
C ASN A 60 -18.67 0.32 8.67
N ALA A 61 -19.99 0.52 8.78
CA ALA A 61 -20.57 1.26 9.90
C ALA A 61 -20.26 0.56 11.26
N GLU A 62 -20.38 -0.76 11.30
CA GLU A 62 -20.03 -1.56 12.49
C GLU A 62 -18.54 -1.46 12.82
N ARG A 63 -17.64 -1.56 11.81
CA ARG A 63 -16.21 -1.39 11.99
C ARG A 63 -15.87 0.01 12.50
N ASN A 64 -16.46 1.05 11.93
CA ASN A 64 -16.24 2.44 12.36
C ASN A 64 -16.69 2.64 13.81
N ALA A 65 -17.82 2.06 14.22
CA ALA A 65 -18.31 2.13 15.59
C ALA A 65 -17.40 1.39 16.59
N ALA A 66 -16.86 0.24 16.18
CA ALA A 66 -15.99 -0.59 17.00
C ALA A 66 -14.53 -0.07 17.08
N TRP A 67 -14.09 0.72 16.12
CA TRP A 67 -12.71 1.24 16.06
C TRP A 67 -12.38 2.11 17.27
N HIS A 68 -11.29 1.83 17.96
CA HIS A 68 -10.87 2.58 19.15
C HIS A 68 -9.36 2.44 19.42
N THR A 69 -8.78 3.38 20.09
CA THR A 69 -7.42 3.35 20.64
C THR A 69 -7.45 3.00 22.15
N PRO A 70 -6.37 2.47 22.73
CA PRO A 70 -5.09 2.12 22.09
C PRO A 70 -5.17 0.83 21.26
N PHE A 71 -4.33 0.71 20.21
CA PHE A 71 -4.20 -0.54 19.46
C PHE A 71 -3.36 -1.55 20.25
N THR A 72 -3.87 -2.76 20.35
CA THR A 72 -3.19 -3.91 20.95
C THR A 72 -3.36 -5.14 20.04
N PRO A 73 -2.55 -6.18 20.20
CA PRO A 73 -2.77 -7.43 19.45
C PRO A 73 -4.14 -8.08 19.64
N ASP A 74 -4.88 -7.73 20.70
CA ASP A 74 -6.21 -8.24 20.96
C ASP A 74 -7.30 -7.56 20.11
N ASN A 75 -7.06 -6.31 19.66
CA ASN A 75 -8.04 -5.52 18.91
C ASN A 75 -7.55 -5.06 17.53
N ALA A 76 -6.31 -5.38 17.16
CA ALA A 76 -5.70 -4.94 15.92
C ALA A 76 -4.69 -5.99 15.42
N LYS A 77 -4.37 -5.94 14.13
CA LYS A 77 -3.40 -6.84 13.50
C LYS A 77 -2.43 -6.06 12.64
N GLN A 78 -1.22 -6.58 12.46
CA GLN A 78 -0.19 -5.97 11.61
C GLN A 78 -0.70 -5.81 10.17
N ALA A 79 -0.46 -4.63 9.58
CA ALA A 79 -1.03 -4.21 8.31
C ALA A 79 -0.71 -5.18 7.16
N VAL A 80 0.53 -5.67 7.07
CA VAL A 80 0.94 -6.57 6.00
C VAL A 80 0.21 -7.93 6.03
N PHE A 81 -0.26 -8.37 7.19
CA PHE A 81 -1.04 -9.60 7.37
C PHE A 81 -2.55 -9.36 7.42
N MET A 82 -2.97 -8.09 7.50
CA MET A 82 -4.38 -7.70 7.43
C MET A 82 -4.85 -7.57 5.99
N PHE A 83 -4.08 -6.96 5.11
CA PHE A 83 -4.46 -6.76 3.72
C PHE A 83 -4.38 -8.05 2.90
N ILE A 84 -5.42 -8.32 2.08
CA ILE A 84 -5.47 -9.42 1.11
C ILE A 84 -5.91 -8.92 -0.27
N GLY A 85 -5.37 -9.55 -1.32
CA GLY A 85 -5.63 -9.24 -2.72
C GLY A 85 -4.34 -9.30 -3.55
N ASP A 86 -4.46 -9.05 -4.84
CA ASP A 86 -3.40 -9.35 -5.83
C ASP A 86 -1.99 -8.90 -5.42
N VAL A 87 -1.84 -7.70 -4.83
CA VAL A 87 -0.53 -7.20 -4.34
C VAL A 87 0.00 -8.08 -3.20
N TYR A 88 -0.86 -8.38 -2.23
CA TYR A 88 -0.48 -9.13 -1.02
C TYR A 88 -0.34 -10.63 -1.28
N GLU A 89 -1.06 -11.15 -2.28
CA GLU A 89 -0.85 -12.52 -2.80
C GLU A 89 0.51 -12.62 -3.51
N GLY A 90 0.92 -11.60 -4.25
CA GLY A 90 2.26 -11.55 -4.84
C GLY A 90 3.36 -11.40 -3.81
N LEU A 91 3.13 -10.61 -2.76
CA LEU A 91 4.07 -10.44 -1.64
C LEU A 91 4.17 -11.70 -0.77
N ASP A 92 3.03 -12.34 -0.50
CA ASP A 92 2.91 -13.54 0.35
C ASP A 92 3.72 -13.43 1.65
N ALA A 93 3.45 -12.37 2.41
CA ALA A 93 4.21 -12.03 3.61
C ALA A 93 4.19 -13.12 4.69
N THR A 94 3.18 -14.01 4.65
CA THR A 94 3.05 -15.11 5.62
C THR A 94 4.11 -16.21 5.44
N SER A 95 4.67 -16.34 4.25
CA SER A 95 5.72 -17.32 3.94
C SER A 95 7.15 -16.76 4.05
N LEU A 96 7.31 -15.49 4.41
CA LEU A 96 8.63 -14.86 4.54
C LEU A 96 9.32 -15.26 5.85
N THR A 97 10.65 -15.32 5.79
CA THR A 97 11.47 -15.55 6.99
C THR A 97 11.43 -14.32 7.93
N PRO A 98 11.86 -14.46 9.19
CA PRO A 98 11.99 -13.32 10.10
C PRO A 98 12.86 -12.19 9.54
N GLU A 99 13.98 -12.51 8.89
CA GLU A 99 14.92 -11.56 8.28
C GLU A 99 14.27 -10.82 7.11
N GLN A 100 13.52 -11.54 6.27
CA GLN A 100 12.76 -10.95 5.15
C GLN A 100 11.62 -10.07 5.67
N THR A 101 10.95 -10.47 6.76
CA THR A 101 9.95 -9.64 7.43
C THR A 101 10.58 -8.36 8.01
N ASP A 102 11.80 -8.45 8.55
CA ASP A 102 12.56 -7.27 9.00
C ASP A 102 12.93 -6.34 7.84
N TYR A 103 13.30 -6.91 6.71
CA TYR A 103 13.51 -6.13 5.49
C TYR A 103 12.24 -5.37 5.09
N LEU A 104 11.07 -6.03 5.09
CA LEU A 104 9.81 -5.35 4.80
C LEU A 104 9.58 -4.18 5.76
N GLN A 105 9.73 -4.40 7.07
CA GLN A 105 9.50 -3.36 8.09
C GLN A 105 10.41 -2.14 7.89
N GLN A 106 11.64 -2.37 7.46
CA GLN A 106 12.63 -1.33 7.23
C GLN A 106 12.39 -0.59 5.91
N HIS A 107 12.01 -1.29 4.85
CA HIS A 107 12.04 -0.77 3.48
C HIS A 107 10.68 -0.54 2.83
N VAL A 108 9.56 -0.95 3.44
CA VAL A 108 8.23 -0.83 2.83
C VAL A 108 7.34 0.12 3.61
N ARG A 109 6.53 0.89 2.89
CA ARG A 109 5.44 1.71 3.44
C ARG A 109 4.16 1.43 2.68
N LEU A 110 3.06 1.26 3.41
CA LEU A 110 1.74 0.99 2.85
C LEU A 110 0.92 2.28 2.94
N LEU A 111 0.52 2.82 1.80
CA LEU A 111 -0.37 3.98 1.76
C LEU A 111 -1.77 3.57 2.20
N SER A 112 -2.49 4.46 2.87
CA SER A 112 -3.81 4.17 3.42
C SER A 112 -4.68 5.43 3.43
N GLY A 113 -5.96 5.28 3.06
CA GLY A 113 -6.92 6.39 3.15
C GLY A 113 -7.18 6.82 4.60
N LEU A 114 -7.24 5.85 5.53
CA LEU A 114 -7.48 6.12 6.95
C LEU A 114 -6.20 6.40 7.74
N TYR A 115 -5.13 5.62 7.50
CA TYR A 115 -3.91 5.69 8.31
C TYR A 115 -2.79 6.52 7.66
N GLY A 116 -2.99 7.05 6.45
CA GLY A 116 -1.98 7.79 5.68
C GLY A 116 -0.85 6.89 5.21
N VAL A 117 0.09 6.58 6.09
CA VAL A 117 1.22 5.69 5.85
C VAL A 117 1.35 4.70 7.00
N LEU A 118 1.47 3.42 6.66
CA LEU A 118 1.73 2.34 7.62
C LEU A 118 3.07 1.67 7.31
N ARG A 119 3.77 1.25 8.35
CA ARG A 119 4.82 0.24 8.25
C ARG A 119 4.16 -1.15 8.18
N PRO A 120 4.81 -2.15 7.60
CA PRO A 120 4.24 -3.51 7.51
C PRO A 120 3.74 -4.10 8.81
N LEU A 121 4.45 -3.88 9.92
CA LEU A 121 4.10 -4.41 11.24
C LEU A 121 3.31 -3.41 12.11
N ASP A 122 2.85 -2.28 11.58
CA ASP A 122 1.95 -1.39 12.31
C ASP A 122 0.61 -2.08 12.54
N LEU A 123 0.13 -2.01 13.78
CA LEU A 123 -1.19 -2.49 14.13
C LEU A 123 -2.26 -1.62 13.45
N MET A 124 -3.25 -2.27 12.85
CA MET A 124 -4.40 -1.59 12.30
C MET A 124 -5.69 -2.35 12.63
N GLN A 125 -6.76 -1.62 12.83
CA GLN A 125 -8.10 -2.17 12.91
C GLN A 125 -8.76 -2.17 11.53
N PRO A 126 -9.71 -3.09 11.28
CA PRO A 126 -10.41 -3.19 10.00
C PRO A 126 -11.13 -1.90 9.63
N TYR A 127 -11.01 -1.50 8.38
CA TYR A 127 -11.67 -0.32 7.83
C TYR A 127 -11.89 -0.46 6.33
N ARG A 128 -12.68 0.43 5.76
CA ARG A 128 -12.72 0.68 4.32
C ARG A 128 -12.81 2.18 4.09
N LEU A 129 -11.75 2.74 3.55
CA LEU A 129 -11.69 4.15 3.12
C LEU A 129 -10.63 4.25 2.04
N GLU A 130 -11.05 4.35 0.78
CA GLU A 130 -10.14 4.47 -0.35
C GLU A 130 -9.64 5.91 -0.45
N MET A 131 -8.39 6.13 -0.89
CA MET A 131 -7.79 7.46 -0.95
C MET A 131 -8.56 8.44 -1.84
N GLY A 132 -9.19 7.93 -2.89
CA GLY A 132 -10.03 8.72 -3.80
C GLY A 132 -11.43 9.04 -3.29
N THR A 133 -11.83 8.53 -2.11
CA THR A 133 -13.15 8.77 -1.53
C THR A 133 -13.36 10.28 -1.25
N PRO A 134 -14.46 10.89 -1.74
CA PRO A 134 -14.74 12.31 -1.53
C PRO A 134 -15.35 12.56 -0.13
N LEU A 135 -14.67 12.08 0.93
CA LEU A 135 -15.08 12.29 2.31
C LEU A 135 -14.82 13.75 2.71
N ALA A 136 -15.88 14.52 2.87
CA ALA A 136 -15.78 15.84 3.50
C ALA A 136 -15.35 15.69 4.95
N ASN A 137 -14.39 16.49 5.38
CA ASN A 137 -13.72 16.35 6.65
C ASN A 137 -13.30 17.74 7.19
N PRO A 138 -12.82 17.87 8.44
CA PRO A 138 -12.47 19.18 9.01
C PRO A 138 -11.40 19.98 8.26
N ARG A 139 -10.66 19.35 7.32
CA ARG A 139 -9.56 20.00 6.58
C ARG A 139 -9.84 20.18 5.08
N GLY A 140 -10.97 19.68 4.58
CA GLY A 140 -11.29 19.82 3.16
C GLY A 140 -12.37 18.87 2.66
N LYS A 141 -12.48 18.79 1.35
CA LYS A 141 -13.57 18.08 0.65
C LYS A 141 -13.29 16.60 0.39
N ASN A 142 -12.05 16.17 0.57
CA ASN A 142 -11.60 14.83 0.24
C ASN A 142 -10.34 14.47 1.05
N LEU A 143 -9.87 13.24 0.91
CA LEU A 143 -8.71 12.75 1.66
C LEU A 143 -7.39 13.37 1.18
N TYR A 144 -7.26 13.76 -0.08
CA TYR A 144 -6.05 14.44 -0.55
C TYR A 144 -5.86 15.79 0.15
N GLU A 145 -6.95 16.53 0.35
CA GLU A 145 -6.91 17.78 1.12
C GLU A 145 -6.68 17.52 2.61
N PHE A 146 -7.27 16.46 3.16
CA PHE A 146 -7.04 16.07 4.56
C PHE A 146 -5.59 15.76 4.84
N TRP A 147 -5.00 14.89 4.04
CA TRP A 147 -3.61 14.47 4.22
C TRP A 147 -2.63 15.59 3.85
N GLY A 148 -2.93 16.39 2.83
CA GLY A 148 -2.09 17.51 2.39
C GLY A 148 -0.63 17.10 2.24
N GLY A 149 0.26 17.74 2.97
CA GLY A 149 1.70 17.43 2.96
C GLY A 149 2.15 16.35 3.98
N ARG A 150 1.26 15.81 4.80
CA ARG A 150 1.64 14.93 5.93
C ARG A 150 2.24 13.61 5.48
N ILE A 151 1.65 12.97 4.47
CA ILE A 151 2.18 11.71 3.89
C ILE A 151 3.58 11.95 3.32
N THR A 152 3.76 13.01 2.54
CA THR A 152 5.07 13.35 1.95
C THR A 152 6.08 13.71 3.03
N GLY A 153 5.66 14.45 4.06
CA GLY A 153 6.50 14.79 5.20
C GLY A 153 7.03 13.54 5.91
N LEU A 154 6.14 12.61 6.27
CA LEU A 154 6.53 11.36 6.93
C LEU A 154 7.43 10.48 6.04
N LEU A 155 7.18 10.43 4.73
CA LEU A 155 8.08 9.71 3.81
C LEU A 155 9.47 10.36 3.75
N ASN A 156 9.55 11.69 3.72
CA ASN A 156 10.83 12.40 3.74
C ASN A 156 11.60 12.18 5.04
N ASP A 157 10.92 12.22 6.19
CA ASP A 157 11.51 11.95 7.50
C ASP A 157 12.04 10.50 7.57
N THR A 158 11.25 9.55 7.06
CA THR A 158 11.64 8.14 6.96
C THR A 158 12.88 7.94 6.09
N LEU A 159 12.91 8.57 4.92
CA LEU A 159 14.06 8.52 4.00
C LEU A 159 15.31 9.12 4.63
N ALA A 160 15.19 10.29 5.27
CA ALA A 160 16.29 10.98 5.93
C ALA A 160 16.87 10.17 7.10
N GLN A 161 16.02 9.62 7.96
CA GLN A 161 16.42 8.79 9.10
C GLN A 161 17.19 7.53 8.66
N ALA A 162 16.81 6.95 7.53
CA ALA A 162 17.47 5.77 6.98
C ALA A 162 18.66 6.10 6.05
N GLY A 163 18.99 7.37 5.82
CA GLY A 163 20.00 7.77 4.83
C GLY A 163 19.66 7.31 3.40
N ALA A 164 18.37 7.15 3.09
CA ALA A 164 17.90 6.66 1.80
C ALA A 164 17.54 7.82 0.87
N SER A 165 17.88 7.68 -0.41
CA SER A 165 17.67 8.71 -1.44
C SER A 165 16.76 8.27 -2.58
N VAL A 166 16.15 7.06 -2.49
CA VAL A 166 15.31 6.50 -3.54
C VAL A 166 13.99 6.01 -2.95
N LEU A 167 12.89 6.39 -3.59
CA LEU A 167 11.55 5.88 -3.37
C LEU A 167 11.08 5.12 -4.62
N VAL A 168 10.72 3.85 -4.48
CA VAL A 168 10.16 3.01 -5.54
C VAL A 168 8.65 3.00 -5.42
N ASN A 169 7.97 3.56 -6.40
CA ASN A 169 6.50 3.64 -6.41
C ASN A 169 5.87 2.38 -7.01
N LEU A 170 5.35 1.54 -6.16
CA LEU A 170 4.54 0.37 -6.52
C LEU A 170 3.06 0.57 -6.13
N ALA A 171 2.66 1.77 -5.73
CA ALA A 171 1.28 2.11 -5.46
C ALA A 171 0.51 2.44 -6.75
N SER A 172 -0.82 2.40 -6.67
CA SER A 172 -1.68 2.89 -7.76
C SER A 172 -1.64 4.42 -7.85
N GLN A 173 -2.02 4.96 -9.00
CA GLN A 173 -2.11 6.41 -9.18
C GLN A 173 -3.03 7.07 -8.14
N GLU A 174 -4.15 6.42 -7.79
CA GLU A 174 -5.08 6.90 -6.77
C GLU A 174 -4.38 7.14 -5.43
N TYR A 175 -3.62 6.15 -4.95
CA TYR A 175 -2.92 6.27 -3.67
C TYR A 175 -1.69 7.16 -3.77
N PHE A 176 -0.90 7.03 -4.82
CA PHE A 176 0.32 7.81 -4.96
C PHE A 176 0.07 9.31 -5.19
N LYS A 177 -1.10 9.70 -5.69
CA LYS A 177 -1.53 11.10 -5.78
C LYS A 177 -1.54 11.82 -4.42
N SER A 178 -1.59 11.10 -3.30
CA SER A 178 -1.45 11.66 -1.95
C SER A 178 -0.03 12.11 -1.60
N VAL A 179 0.96 11.73 -2.41
CA VAL A 179 2.36 12.13 -2.29
C VAL A 179 2.63 13.32 -3.21
N ASP A 180 3.00 14.47 -2.64
CA ASP A 180 3.44 15.64 -3.43
C ASP A 180 4.89 15.41 -3.91
N THR A 181 5.03 14.93 -5.14
CA THR A 181 6.33 14.60 -5.74
C THR A 181 7.28 15.80 -5.85
N ARG A 182 6.77 17.04 -5.87
CA ARG A 182 7.59 18.27 -5.90
C ARG A 182 8.29 18.54 -4.56
N LYS A 183 7.77 17.93 -3.47
CA LYS A 183 8.29 18.06 -2.10
C LYS A 183 8.97 16.78 -1.62
N LEU A 184 9.02 15.75 -2.46
CA LEU A 184 9.67 14.50 -2.14
C LEU A 184 11.20 14.67 -2.25
N ASN A 185 11.92 14.38 -1.17
CA ASN A 185 13.37 14.50 -1.09
C ASN A 185 14.06 13.19 -1.50
N ALA A 186 13.64 12.58 -2.62
CA ALA A 186 14.20 11.34 -3.13
C ALA A 186 14.01 11.24 -4.65
N ARG A 187 14.91 10.48 -5.30
CA ARG A 187 14.67 10.01 -6.66
C ARG A 187 13.47 9.06 -6.64
N LEU A 188 12.49 9.32 -7.50
CA LEU A 188 11.30 8.50 -7.63
C LEU A 188 11.45 7.54 -8.81
N ILE A 189 11.47 6.23 -8.53
CA ILE A 189 11.46 5.18 -9.56
C ILE A 189 10.07 4.55 -9.60
N THR A 190 9.51 4.40 -10.80
CA THR A 190 8.20 3.79 -11.01
C THR A 190 8.32 2.57 -11.91
N PRO A 191 8.31 1.35 -11.36
CA PRO A 191 8.20 0.12 -12.14
C PRO A 191 6.81 0.00 -12.80
N VAL A 192 6.80 -0.37 -14.09
CA VAL A 192 5.59 -0.57 -14.89
C VAL A 192 5.60 -1.99 -15.44
N PHE A 193 4.57 -2.76 -15.11
CA PHE A 193 4.44 -4.16 -15.54
C PHE A 193 3.43 -4.25 -16.67
N LYS A 194 3.86 -4.80 -17.82
CA LYS A 194 3.03 -4.99 -19.01
C LYS A 194 3.05 -6.45 -19.44
N ASP A 195 1.89 -6.95 -19.76
CA ASP A 195 1.67 -8.31 -20.25
C ASP A 195 1.35 -8.29 -21.73
N GLU A 196 1.91 -9.22 -22.46
CA GLU A 196 1.53 -9.44 -23.85
C GLU A 196 0.13 -10.05 -23.91
N LYS A 197 -0.68 -9.51 -24.80
CA LYS A 197 -1.97 -10.07 -25.16
C LYS A 197 -2.27 -9.76 -26.63
N ASN A 198 -2.44 -10.81 -27.44
CA ASN A 198 -2.66 -10.69 -28.88
C ASN A 198 -1.54 -9.86 -29.58
N GLY A 199 -0.29 -10.12 -29.27
CA GLY A 199 0.88 -9.47 -29.87
C GLY A 199 1.11 -8.02 -29.41
N LYS A 200 0.45 -7.56 -28.34
CA LYS A 200 0.62 -6.18 -27.80
C LYS A 200 0.83 -6.19 -26.30
N TYR A 201 1.84 -5.46 -25.84
CA TYR A 201 2.10 -5.26 -24.42
C TYR A 201 1.18 -4.19 -23.85
N LYS A 202 0.46 -4.52 -22.77
CA LYS A 202 -0.43 -3.61 -22.05
C LYS A 202 -0.46 -3.91 -20.55
N ILE A 203 -0.84 -2.91 -19.76
CA ILE A 203 -1.06 -3.11 -18.33
C ILE A 203 -2.37 -3.89 -18.16
N ILE A 204 -2.28 -5.09 -17.56
CA ILE A 204 -3.44 -5.87 -17.12
C ILE A 204 -3.52 -5.75 -15.62
N SER A 205 -4.59 -5.13 -15.13
CA SER A 205 -4.70 -4.60 -13.76
C SER A 205 -4.34 -5.62 -12.68
N PHE A 206 -4.89 -6.83 -12.70
CA PHE A 206 -4.65 -7.83 -11.67
C PHE A 206 -3.22 -8.41 -11.75
N TYR A 207 -2.67 -8.62 -12.95
CA TYR A 207 -1.28 -9.04 -13.12
C TYR A 207 -0.29 -7.97 -12.64
N ALA A 208 -0.53 -6.71 -13.02
CA ALA A 208 0.33 -5.61 -12.58
C ALA A 208 0.29 -5.41 -11.06
N LYS A 209 -0.86 -5.62 -10.41
CA LYS A 209 -0.97 -5.59 -8.95
C LYS A 209 -0.15 -6.71 -8.32
N ARG A 210 -0.30 -7.96 -8.80
CA ARG A 210 0.46 -9.10 -8.32
C ARG A 210 1.97 -8.89 -8.50
N ALA A 211 2.40 -8.41 -9.66
CA ALA A 211 3.81 -8.13 -9.96
C ALA A 211 4.44 -7.09 -9.00
N ARG A 212 3.66 -6.10 -8.54
CA ARG A 212 4.11 -5.14 -7.53
C ARG A 212 4.44 -5.82 -6.19
N GLY A 213 3.60 -6.74 -5.77
CA GLY A 213 3.86 -7.56 -4.57
C GLY A 213 5.07 -8.47 -4.75
N LEU A 214 5.15 -9.15 -5.89
CA LEU A 214 6.29 -10.01 -6.25
C LEU A 214 7.62 -9.23 -6.27
N MET A 215 7.63 -7.98 -6.76
CA MET A 215 8.85 -7.16 -6.76
C MET A 215 9.33 -6.82 -5.34
N VAL A 216 8.42 -6.53 -4.42
CA VAL A 216 8.79 -6.31 -3.02
C VAL A 216 9.30 -7.60 -2.38
N ARG A 217 8.66 -8.74 -2.67
CA ARG A 217 9.11 -10.06 -2.23
C ARG A 217 10.51 -10.36 -2.75
N TYR A 218 10.74 -10.20 -4.04
CA TYR A 218 12.04 -10.37 -4.68
C TYR A 218 13.11 -9.52 -3.99
N ALA A 219 12.81 -8.25 -3.72
CA ALA A 219 13.73 -7.38 -3.02
C ALA A 219 14.06 -7.87 -1.59
N ALA A 220 13.07 -8.38 -0.86
CA ALA A 220 13.27 -8.92 0.48
C ALA A 220 14.06 -10.25 0.46
N GLU A 221 13.78 -11.13 -0.48
CA GLU A 221 14.48 -12.42 -0.63
C GLU A 221 15.97 -12.24 -0.98
N HIS A 222 16.30 -11.19 -1.73
CA HIS A 222 17.67 -10.90 -2.17
C HIS A 222 18.35 -9.79 -1.33
N GLY A 223 17.68 -9.24 -0.31
CA GLY A 223 18.23 -8.16 0.51
C GLY A 223 18.63 -6.91 -0.28
N ILE A 224 17.86 -6.55 -1.31
CA ILE A 224 18.20 -5.49 -2.27
C ILE A 224 18.13 -4.13 -1.62
N THR A 225 19.24 -3.40 -1.63
CA THR A 225 19.34 -2.00 -1.15
C THR A 225 19.71 -1.02 -2.26
N ASP A 226 20.32 -1.50 -3.35
CA ASP A 226 20.60 -0.73 -4.57
C ASP A 226 19.43 -0.91 -5.55
N PRO A 227 18.74 0.18 -5.96
CA PRO A 227 17.60 0.10 -6.87
C PRO A 227 17.96 -0.53 -8.23
N GLU A 228 19.17 -0.38 -8.72
CA GLU A 228 19.58 -0.96 -10.02
C GLU A 228 19.46 -2.51 -10.03
N GLN A 229 19.60 -3.16 -8.88
CA GLN A 229 19.42 -4.61 -8.75
C GLN A 229 17.97 -5.06 -9.00
N LEU A 230 16.98 -4.15 -8.88
CA LEU A 230 15.59 -4.45 -9.23
C LEU A 230 15.41 -4.76 -10.71
N LYS A 231 16.31 -4.30 -11.58
CA LYS A 231 16.29 -4.64 -13.01
C LYS A 231 16.50 -6.13 -13.27
N GLY A 232 17.04 -6.86 -12.30
CA GLY A 232 17.15 -8.32 -12.31
C GLY A 232 15.84 -9.06 -12.00
N PHE A 233 14.76 -8.36 -11.68
CA PHE A 233 13.46 -8.98 -11.37
C PHE A 233 12.93 -9.81 -12.55
N ASP A 234 12.68 -11.10 -12.31
CA ASP A 234 12.25 -12.08 -13.32
C ASP A 234 11.09 -12.97 -12.87
N CYS A 235 10.48 -12.67 -11.71
CA CYS A 235 9.40 -13.47 -11.15
C CYS A 235 8.22 -13.59 -12.12
N GLU A 236 7.68 -14.82 -12.22
CA GLU A 236 6.55 -15.16 -13.10
C GLU A 236 6.78 -14.78 -14.58
N GLY A 237 8.03 -14.69 -15.03
CA GLY A 237 8.39 -14.44 -16.43
C GLY A 237 8.46 -12.97 -16.83
N TYR A 238 8.33 -12.03 -15.90
CA TYR A 238 8.63 -10.62 -16.16
C TYR A 238 10.12 -10.42 -16.39
N ARG A 239 10.46 -9.49 -17.30
CA ARG A 239 11.85 -9.10 -17.55
C ARG A 239 11.93 -7.60 -17.79
N PHE A 240 12.97 -6.99 -17.24
CA PHE A 240 13.28 -5.60 -17.51
C PHE A 240 13.52 -5.38 -19.01
N ASN A 241 12.91 -4.34 -19.56
CA ASN A 241 13.09 -3.96 -20.97
C ASN A 241 13.65 -2.53 -21.05
N GLU A 242 14.93 -2.43 -21.35
CA GLU A 242 15.66 -1.16 -21.43
C GLU A 242 15.08 -0.23 -22.51
N ALA A 243 14.76 -0.80 -23.70
CA ALA A 243 14.24 0.01 -24.82
C ALA A 243 12.87 0.63 -24.56
N ALA A 244 12.06 0.02 -23.67
CA ALA A 244 10.75 0.52 -23.31
C ALA A 244 10.80 1.39 -22.03
N SER A 245 11.95 1.50 -21.37
CA SER A 245 12.15 2.19 -20.10
C SER A 245 12.72 3.59 -20.29
N GLY A 246 12.43 4.47 -19.33
CA GLY A 246 13.08 5.77 -19.17
C GLY A 246 14.03 5.78 -17.98
N ALA A 247 14.53 6.97 -17.62
CA ALA A 247 15.45 7.14 -16.50
C ALA A 247 14.83 6.66 -15.16
N ASP A 248 13.55 6.96 -14.94
CA ASP A 248 12.85 6.73 -13.68
C ASP A 248 11.54 5.94 -13.85
N GLU A 249 11.13 5.63 -15.06
CA GLU A 249 10.06 4.69 -15.39
C GLU A 249 10.67 3.41 -15.95
N TRP A 250 10.60 2.33 -15.19
CA TRP A 250 11.22 1.05 -15.55
C TRP A 250 10.16 0.05 -15.98
N VAL A 251 10.21 -0.35 -17.26
CA VAL A 251 9.21 -1.24 -17.84
C VAL A 251 9.69 -2.68 -17.75
N PHE A 252 8.82 -3.51 -17.18
CA PHE A 252 8.97 -4.97 -17.12
C PHE A 252 7.91 -5.60 -18.02
N LEU A 253 8.35 -6.42 -18.97
CA LEU A 253 7.50 -7.10 -19.92
C LEU A 253 7.39 -8.58 -19.57
N ARG A 254 6.20 -9.12 -19.75
CA ARG A 254 5.92 -10.56 -19.67
C ARG A 254 5.23 -11.02 -20.95
N GLU A 255 5.79 -12.05 -21.58
CA GLU A 255 5.18 -12.69 -22.76
C GLU A 255 3.83 -13.33 -22.41
N GLU A 256 3.00 -13.52 -23.43
CA GLU A 256 1.69 -14.15 -23.27
C GLU A 256 1.86 -15.56 -22.69
N GLN A 257 1.23 -15.77 -21.53
CA GLN A 257 1.30 -17.06 -20.86
C GLN A 257 0.37 -18.04 -21.57
N SER A 258 0.92 -19.15 -22.04
CA SER A 258 0.12 -20.28 -22.53
C SER A 258 -0.82 -20.76 -21.40
N LYS A 259 -2.07 -20.99 -21.77
CA LYS A 259 -3.09 -21.53 -20.86
C LYS A 259 -2.77 -22.96 -20.45
#